data_3d1b081186e2608c7ea17853c5047859
#
_entry.id   3d1b081186e2608c7ea17853c5047859
#
_cell.length_a   1.000
_cell.length_b   1.000
_cell.length_c   1.000
_cell.angle_alpha   90.00
_cell.angle_beta   90.00
_cell.angle_gamma   90.00
#
_symmetry.space_group_name_H-M   'P 1'
#
loop_
_entity.id
_entity.type
_entity.pdbx_description
1 polymer ?
#
loop_
_entity_poly.entity_id
_entity_poly.type
_entity_poly.pdbx_seq_one_letter_code
_entity_poly.pdbx_strand_id
1 'polypeptide(L)'
;MRQAKILVTNQKGGVGKSTISANLAGYLNIARNQSVALIDFDKQASSTGIARKTPGGSIQTHKAGLTYEQSSGLTMLEAKSTLRNYSKNADITIADLTWTFGMSHDFMNEFDMIIVPSSLSQIETASTEIFILEYIQKNAAKFNTKGQIILVAPSRIELGQESQMGFKGLSFLKKCFITPPIHHIPDINKHLHISYFFQSQDRMIASNFCEFGNFVYDKLKEVMASPVSTRVHLPEFSIRNIENHVRAPIQNLRPNLYRETQNKEAQKQKPVEKESFLDFIPAFLRRK
;
A
#
# COMPACT_ATOMS: atom_id res chain seq x y z
N MET A 1 2.96 -13.68 -22.02
CA MET A 1 2.32 -13.96 -20.71
C MET A 1 1.49 -12.75 -20.33
N ARG A 2 0.42 -12.95 -19.52
CA ARG A 2 -0.38 -11.85 -18.99
C ARG A 2 0.49 -11.05 -18.00
N GLN A 3 0.43 -9.71 -18.07
CA GLN A 3 1.03 -8.84 -17.06
C GLN A 3 0.37 -9.03 -15.70
N ALA A 4 1.13 -8.96 -14.64
CA ALA A 4 0.64 -9.06 -13.28
C ALA A 4 0.98 -7.81 -12.47
N LYS A 5 0.05 -7.40 -11.58
CA LYS A 5 0.20 -6.24 -10.72
C LYS A 5 0.12 -6.65 -9.25
N ILE A 6 1.12 -6.28 -8.49
CA ILE A 6 1.25 -6.55 -7.06
C ILE A 6 1.13 -5.24 -6.30
N LEU A 7 0.30 -5.21 -5.27
CA LEU A 7 0.24 -4.13 -4.29
C LEU A 7 0.90 -4.60 -2.99
N VAL A 8 1.93 -3.93 -2.54
CA VAL A 8 2.49 -4.13 -1.19
C VAL A 8 1.98 -3.00 -0.31
N THR A 9 1.13 -3.31 0.65
CA THR A 9 0.44 -2.28 1.43
C THR A 9 0.07 -2.73 2.84
N ASN A 10 -0.02 -1.78 3.73
CA ASN A 10 -0.65 -1.86 5.05
C ASN A 10 -0.89 -0.43 5.53
N GLN A 11 -1.86 -0.23 6.43
CA GLN A 11 -2.08 1.07 7.09
C GLN A 11 -0.96 1.40 8.08
N LYS A 12 -0.33 0.38 8.67
CA LYS A 12 0.72 0.56 9.66
C LYS A 12 2.04 0.98 9.03
N GLY A 13 2.67 2.02 9.58
CA GLY A 13 4.04 2.40 9.27
C GLY A 13 5.06 1.42 9.84
N GLY A 14 6.25 1.31 9.23
CA GLY A 14 7.37 0.54 9.77
C GLY A 14 7.28 -0.99 9.65
N VAL A 15 6.25 -1.55 9.01
CA VAL A 15 6.06 -3.00 8.83
C VAL A 15 6.94 -3.62 7.72
N GLY A 16 7.82 -2.83 7.09
CA GLY A 16 8.74 -3.33 6.07
C GLY A 16 8.23 -3.25 4.63
N LYS A 17 7.12 -2.55 4.33
CA LYS A 17 6.57 -2.42 2.98
C LYS A 17 7.62 -2.10 1.92
N SER A 18 8.29 -0.96 2.07
CA SER A 18 9.24 -0.46 1.06
C SER A 18 10.47 -1.35 0.92
N THR A 19 10.94 -1.95 2.01
CA THR A 19 12.04 -2.91 1.99
C THR A 19 11.65 -4.17 1.23
N ILE A 20 10.45 -4.71 1.50
CA ILE A 20 9.91 -5.88 0.81
C ILE A 20 9.69 -5.58 -0.66
N SER A 21 9.06 -4.44 -1.00
CA SER A 21 8.79 -4.02 -2.37
C SER A 21 10.06 -3.96 -3.22
N ALA A 22 11.11 -3.30 -2.71
CA ALA A 22 12.38 -3.17 -3.41
C ALA A 22 13.10 -4.51 -3.58
N ASN A 23 13.19 -5.32 -2.53
CA ASN A 23 13.87 -6.61 -2.57
C ASN A 23 13.11 -7.64 -3.40
N LEU A 24 11.77 -7.64 -3.39
CA LEU A 24 10.94 -8.47 -4.25
C LEU A 24 11.10 -8.08 -5.73
N ALA A 25 11.16 -6.77 -6.03
CA ALA A 25 11.43 -6.28 -7.37
C ALA A 25 12.78 -6.80 -7.88
N GLY A 26 13.84 -6.71 -7.06
CA GLY A 26 15.14 -7.27 -7.37
C GLY A 26 15.10 -8.77 -7.60
N TYR A 27 14.44 -9.50 -6.73
CA TYR A 27 14.30 -10.96 -6.84
C TYR A 27 13.58 -11.38 -8.14
N LEU A 28 12.45 -10.76 -8.45
CA LEU A 28 11.68 -11.08 -9.66
C LEU A 28 12.45 -10.70 -10.94
N ASN A 29 13.18 -9.59 -10.91
CA ASN A 29 13.98 -9.16 -12.07
C ASN A 29 15.21 -10.04 -12.29
N ILE A 30 16.03 -10.24 -11.26
CA ILE A 30 17.33 -10.91 -11.41
C ILE A 30 17.19 -12.43 -11.33
N ALA A 31 16.52 -12.95 -10.29
CA ALA A 31 16.44 -14.39 -10.07
C ALA A 31 15.37 -15.07 -10.93
N ARG A 32 14.36 -14.33 -11.40
CA ARG A 32 13.25 -14.84 -12.21
C ARG A 32 13.23 -14.32 -13.66
N ASN A 33 14.17 -13.45 -14.00
CA ASN A 33 14.32 -12.88 -15.34
C ASN A 33 13.01 -12.24 -15.88
N GLN A 34 12.30 -11.51 -15.01
CA GLN A 34 11.09 -10.80 -15.36
C GLN A 34 11.40 -9.32 -15.61
N SER A 35 10.74 -8.68 -16.57
CA SER A 35 10.75 -7.22 -16.63
C SER A 35 9.86 -6.66 -15.51
N VAL A 36 10.45 -5.80 -14.66
CA VAL A 36 9.78 -5.31 -13.45
C VAL A 36 9.70 -3.80 -13.42
N ALA A 37 8.49 -3.27 -13.16
CA ALA A 37 8.29 -1.88 -12.80
C ALA A 37 7.98 -1.79 -11.30
N LEU A 38 8.69 -0.91 -10.59
CA LEU A 38 8.45 -0.57 -9.19
C LEU A 38 7.94 0.87 -9.10
N ILE A 39 6.71 1.03 -8.64
CA ILE A 39 6.04 2.33 -8.46
C ILE A 39 5.91 2.61 -6.98
N ASP A 40 6.51 3.68 -6.52
CA ASP A 40 6.42 4.12 -5.13
C ASP A 40 5.44 5.28 -5.02
N PHE A 41 4.31 5.02 -4.38
CA PHE A 41 3.24 6.00 -4.17
C PHE A 41 3.41 6.82 -2.88
N ASP A 42 4.38 6.47 -2.02
CA ASP A 42 4.67 7.24 -0.83
C ASP A 42 5.58 8.44 -1.17
N LYS A 43 5.32 9.60 -0.55
CA LYS A 43 6.12 10.83 -0.76
C LYS A 43 7.60 10.62 -0.46
N GLN A 44 7.94 9.77 0.50
CA GLN A 44 9.32 9.45 0.89
C GLN A 44 10.07 8.65 -0.19
N ALA A 45 9.34 7.96 -1.07
CA ALA A 45 9.90 7.17 -2.16
C ALA A 45 11.02 6.20 -1.73
N SER A 46 10.80 5.53 -0.59
CA SER A 46 11.82 4.68 0.05
C SER A 46 12.14 3.44 -0.79
N SER A 47 11.14 2.75 -1.36
CA SER A 47 11.36 1.53 -2.14
C SER A 47 12.12 1.81 -3.43
N THR A 48 11.77 2.87 -4.15
CA THR A 48 12.51 3.29 -5.34
C THR A 48 13.90 3.79 -4.99
N GLY A 49 14.08 4.42 -3.83
CA GLY A 49 15.38 4.81 -3.29
C GLY A 49 16.30 3.62 -3.05
N ILE A 50 15.78 2.55 -2.44
CA ILE A 50 16.51 1.29 -2.24
C ILE A 50 16.88 0.66 -3.59
N ALA A 51 15.90 0.45 -4.48
CA ALA A 51 16.11 -0.23 -5.75
C ALA A 51 17.11 0.49 -6.66
N ARG A 52 17.10 1.82 -6.69
CA ARG A 52 18.06 2.62 -7.51
C ARG A 52 19.49 2.57 -6.99
N LYS A 53 19.67 2.45 -5.68
CA LYS A 53 21.00 2.44 -5.06
C LYS A 53 21.60 1.04 -4.98
N THR A 54 20.76 0.00 -5.02
CA THR A 54 21.22 -1.39 -4.96
C THR A 54 21.72 -1.81 -6.34
N PRO A 55 22.98 -2.31 -6.45
CA PRO A 55 23.53 -2.72 -7.72
C PRO A 55 22.86 -3.98 -8.27
N GLY A 56 22.89 -4.14 -9.58
CA GLY A 56 22.33 -5.27 -10.29
C GLY A 56 20.85 -5.09 -10.66
N GLY A 57 20.47 -5.75 -11.75
CA GLY A 57 19.11 -5.69 -12.28
C GLY A 57 18.78 -4.45 -13.11
N SER A 58 17.69 -4.55 -13.85
CA SER A 58 17.14 -3.49 -14.70
C SER A 58 15.71 -3.17 -14.32
N ILE A 59 15.50 -2.76 -13.05
CA ILE A 59 14.17 -2.42 -12.53
C ILE A 59 13.78 -1.02 -12.98
N GLN A 60 12.62 -0.88 -13.62
CA GLN A 60 12.05 0.42 -13.95
C GLN A 60 11.45 1.03 -12.67
N THR A 61 12.04 2.09 -12.15
CA THR A 61 11.63 2.71 -10.89
C THR A 61 10.93 4.04 -11.12
N HIS A 62 9.73 4.21 -10.54
CA HIS A 62 8.91 5.39 -10.69
C HIS A 62 8.47 5.93 -9.34
N LYS A 63 8.73 7.23 -9.10
CA LYS A 63 8.21 7.95 -7.93
C LYS A 63 6.89 8.60 -8.32
N ALA A 64 5.86 8.28 -7.61
CA ALA A 64 4.50 8.76 -7.88
C ALA A 64 3.80 9.23 -6.58
N GLY A 65 4.54 9.90 -5.69
CA GLY A 65 4.04 10.30 -4.38
C GLY A 65 2.69 11.01 -4.45
N LEU A 66 1.67 10.40 -3.84
CA LEU A 66 0.31 10.94 -3.85
C LEU A 66 0.20 12.14 -2.90
N THR A 67 -0.50 13.18 -3.36
CA THR A 67 -0.86 14.34 -2.56
C THR A 67 -2.32 14.24 -2.15
N TYR A 68 -2.56 14.04 -0.84
CA TYR A 68 -3.92 13.90 -0.29
C TYR A 68 -4.62 15.24 -0.03
N GLU A 69 -4.01 16.34 -0.41
CA GLU A 69 -4.55 17.71 -0.30
C GLU A 69 -5.65 18.00 -1.35
N GLN A 70 -5.67 17.19 -2.41
CA GLN A 70 -6.71 17.24 -3.44
C GLN A 70 -7.89 16.34 -3.05
N SER A 71 -9.03 16.49 -3.75
CA SER A 71 -10.16 15.58 -3.54
C SER A 71 -9.70 14.12 -3.72
N SER A 72 -10.14 13.23 -2.84
CA SER A 72 -9.76 11.81 -2.87
C SER A 72 -10.01 11.13 -4.23
N GLY A 73 -10.99 11.63 -4.99
CA GLY A 73 -11.30 11.13 -6.33
C GLY A 73 -10.22 11.45 -7.37
N LEU A 74 -9.69 12.67 -7.38
CA LEU A 74 -8.63 13.07 -8.32
C LEU A 74 -7.32 12.33 -8.02
N THR A 75 -6.94 12.22 -6.76
CA THR A 75 -5.76 11.45 -6.32
C THR A 75 -5.84 9.99 -6.78
N MET A 76 -7.02 9.37 -6.72
CA MET A 76 -7.21 7.99 -7.16
C MET A 76 -7.16 7.83 -8.68
N LEU A 77 -7.70 8.79 -9.43
CA LEU A 77 -7.59 8.79 -10.89
C LEU A 77 -6.13 8.92 -11.34
N GLU A 78 -5.36 9.79 -10.70
CA GLU A 78 -3.94 9.96 -10.93
C GLU A 78 -3.16 8.67 -10.62
N ALA A 79 -3.43 8.04 -9.47
CA ALA A 79 -2.81 6.78 -9.09
C ALA A 79 -3.11 5.65 -10.10
N LYS A 80 -4.37 5.51 -10.55
CA LYS A 80 -4.76 4.54 -11.56
C LYS A 80 -4.09 4.80 -12.91
N SER A 81 -4.07 6.07 -13.34
CA SER A 81 -3.41 6.48 -14.59
C SER A 81 -1.92 6.17 -14.55
N THR A 82 -1.25 6.53 -13.47
CA THR A 82 0.17 6.25 -13.24
C THR A 82 0.44 4.76 -13.27
N LEU A 83 -0.33 3.96 -12.52
CA LEU A 83 -0.20 2.51 -12.51
C LEU A 83 -0.34 1.92 -13.92
N ARG A 84 -1.36 2.31 -14.66
CA ARG A 84 -1.62 1.82 -16.01
C ARG A 84 -0.50 2.20 -16.99
N ASN A 85 0.01 3.43 -16.89
CA ASN A 85 1.05 3.91 -17.79
C ASN A 85 2.36 3.15 -17.59
N TYR A 86 2.81 2.97 -16.37
CA TYR A 86 4.07 2.30 -16.07
C TYR A 86 3.99 0.77 -16.11
N SER A 87 2.80 0.20 -16.04
CA SER A 87 2.61 -1.25 -16.19
C SER A 87 2.73 -1.74 -17.65
N LYS A 88 2.62 -0.86 -18.64
CA LYS A 88 2.54 -1.26 -20.07
C LYS A 88 3.78 -2.01 -20.57
N ASN A 89 4.93 -1.71 -20.03
CA ASN A 89 6.22 -2.21 -20.49
C ASN A 89 6.90 -3.16 -19.49
N ALA A 90 6.14 -3.74 -18.57
CA ALA A 90 6.66 -4.66 -17.57
C ALA A 90 5.80 -5.92 -17.50
N ASP A 91 6.43 -7.08 -17.29
CA ASP A 91 5.72 -8.33 -17.02
C ASP A 91 5.05 -8.28 -15.65
N ILE A 92 5.74 -7.68 -14.68
CA ILE A 92 5.28 -7.54 -13.31
C ILE A 92 5.44 -6.09 -12.86
N THR A 93 4.36 -5.53 -12.31
CA THR A 93 4.39 -4.21 -11.68
C THR A 93 4.16 -4.35 -10.19
N ILE A 94 5.07 -3.77 -9.39
CA ILE A 94 4.93 -3.69 -7.93
C ILE A 94 4.61 -2.25 -7.56
N ALA A 95 3.53 -2.05 -6.82
CA ALA A 95 3.16 -0.78 -6.22
C ALA A 95 3.44 -0.82 -4.71
N ASP A 96 4.25 0.10 -4.23
CA ASP A 96 4.50 0.34 -2.81
C ASP A 96 3.64 1.49 -2.32
N LEU A 97 2.81 1.24 -1.33
CA LEU A 97 1.81 2.20 -0.88
C LEU A 97 1.46 2.02 0.60
N THR A 98 1.51 3.11 1.36
CA THR A 98 0.88 3.13 2.69
C THR A 98 -0.60 3.47 2.54
N TRP A 99 -1.47 2.52 2.92
CA TRP A 99 -2.91 2.71 2.81
C TRP A 99 -3.41 3.72 3.84
N THR A 100 -4.20 4.70 3.40
CA THR A 100 -4.83 5.69 4.27
C THR A 100 -6.36 5.66 4.14
N PHE A 101 -7.07 6.17 5.15
CA PHE A 101 -8.53 6.19 5.19
C PHE A 101 -9.18 6.97 4.03
N GLY A 102 -8.47 7.94 3.46
CA GLY A 102 -8.95 8.74 2.32
C GLY A 102 -8.86 8.03 0.97
N MET A 103 -8.29 6.83 0.91
CA MET A 103 -8.12 6.12 -0.35
C MET A 103 -9.38 5.36 -0.76
N SER A 104 -9.73 5.45 -2.04
CA SER A 104 -10.82 4.66 -2.59
C SER A 104 -10.43 3.19 -2.69
N HIS A 105 -11.30 2.32 -2.20
CA HIS A 105 -11.10 0.87 -2.28
C HIS A 105 -11.02 0.35 -3.72
N ASP A 106 -11.55 1.09 -4.69
CA ASP A 106 -11.49 0.73 -6.11
C ASP A 106 -10.06 0.58 -6.64
N PHE A 107 -9.10 1.25 -6.01
CA PHE A 107 -7.70 1.12 -6.40
C PHE A 107 -7.16 -0.29 -6.17
N MET A 108 -7.63 -0.99 -5.13
CA MET A 108 -7.24 -2.38 -4.87
C MET A 108 -7.65 -3.33 -6.00
N ASN A 109 -8.71 -3.00 -6.76
CA ASN A 109 -9.18 -3.83 -7.87
C ASN A 109 -8.24 -3.80 -9.08
N GLU A 110 -7.31 -2.86 -9.15
CA GLU A 110 -6.30 -2.79 -10.21
C GLU A 110 -5.22 -3.88 -10.06
N PHE A 111 -5.15 -4.55 -8.91
CA PHE A 111 -4.08 -5.50 -8.58
C PHE A 111 -4.55 -6.96 -8.63
N ASP A 112 -3.67 -7.83 -9.06
CA ASP A 112 -3.87 -9.27 -9.09
C ASP A 112 -3.52 -9.92 -7.76
N MET A 113 -2.53 -9.34 -7.07
CA MET A 113 -2.03 -9.80 -5.79
C MET A 113 -1.87 -8.62 -4.83
N ILE A 114 -2.27 -8.83 -3.57
CA ILE A 114 -2.05 -7.88 -2.48
C ILE A 114 -1.18 -8.56 -1.43
N ILE A 115 -0.03 -7.98 -1.12
CA ILE A 115 0.87 -8.44 -0.06
C ILE A 115 0.72 -7.48 1.11
N VAL A 116 0.39 -8.03 2.27
CA VAL A 116 0.19 -7.29 3.53
C VAL A 116 1.26 -7.71 4.53
N PRO A 117 2.37 -6.96 4.64
CA PRO A 117 3.38 -7.22 5.66
C PRO A 117 2.83 -6.96 7.07
N SER A 118 3.13 -7.84 8.02
CA SER A 118 2.73 -7.72 9.42
C SER A 118 3.75 -8.41 10.33
N SER A 119 4.04 -7.82 11.49
CA SER A 119 4.83 -8.53 12.52
C SER A 119 3.93 -9.41 13.39
N LEU A 120 4.55 -10.12 14.34
CA LEU A 120 3.85 -10.93 15.34
C LEU A 120 3.33 -10.11 16.53
N SER A 121 3.60 -8.81 16.60
CA SER A 121 3.10 -7.96 17.68
C SER A 121 1.57 -7.96 17.66
N GLN A 122 0.93 -8.11 18.81
CA GLN A 122 -0.52 -8.15 18.94
C GLN A 122 -1.18 -6.90 18.33
N ILE A 123 -0.57 -5.74 18.52
CA ILE A 123 -1.08 -4.47 17.98
C ILE A 123 -1.02 -4.45 16.45
N GLU A 124 0.07 -4.92 15.86
CA GLU A 124 0.21 -4.97 14.40
C GLU A 124 -0.70 -6.05 13.80
N THR A 125 -0.81 -7.19 14.44
CA THR A 125 -1.71 -8.27 14.01
C THR A 125 -3.17 -7.81 14.04
N ALA A 126 -3.63 -7.18 15.12
CA ALA A 126 -4.99 -6.64 15.21
C ALA A 126 -5.26 -5.56 14.15
N SER A 127 -4.30 -4.65 13.93
CA SER A 127 -4.41 -3.63 12.87
C SER A 127 -4.47 -4.26 11.47
N THR A 128 -3.67 -5.30 11.24
CA THR A 128 -3.66 -6.04 9.98
C THR A 128 -4.97 -6.79 9.76
N GLU A 129 -5.54 -7.38 10.81
CA GLU A 129 -6.86 -8.03 10.77
C GLU A 129 -7.95 -7.04 10.34
N ILE A 130 -8.04 -5.90 11.00
CA ILE A 130 -8.99 -4.84 10.65
C ILE A 130 -8.80 -4.41 9.19
N PHE A 131 -7.56 -4.20 8.77
CA PHE A 131 -7.25 -3.80 7.40
C PHE A 131 -7.71 -4.84 6.37
N ILE A 132 -7.46 -6.11 6.62
CA ILE A 132 -7.86 -7.19 5.69
C ILE A 132 -9.38 -7.33 5.65
N LEU A 133 -10.05 -7.36 6.81
CA LEU A 133 -11.50 -7.54 6.89
C LEU A 133 -12.26 -6.36 6.30
N GLU A 134 -11.92 -5.15 6.75
CA GLU A 134 -12.71 -3.95 6.45
C GLU A 134 -12.40 -3.38 5.07
N TYR A 135 -11.15 -3.44 4.63
CA TYR A 135 -10.73 -2.79 3.39
C TYR A 135 -10.57 -3.77 2.24
N ILE A 136 -9.93 -4.94 2.46
CA ILE A 136 -9.65 -5.86 1.35
C ILE A 136 -10.84 -6.78 1.11
N GLN A 137 -11.30 -7.52 2.12
CA GLN A 137 -12.34 -8.55 1.92
C GLN A 137 -13.73 -7.94 1.65
N LYS A 138 -14.09 -6.84 2.31
CA LYS A 138 -15.33 -6.13 2.00
C LYS A 138 -15.33 -5.60 0.55
N ASN A 139 -14.21 -5.05 0.12
CA ASN A 139 -14.04 -4.57 -1.24
C ASN A 139 -14.13 -5.71 -2.25
N ALA A 140 -13.41 -6.81 -2.01
CA ALA A 140 -13.45 -7.99 -2.87
C ALA A 140 -14.87 -8.57 -3.00
N ALA A 141 -15.64 -8.59 -1.91
CA ALA A 141 -17.03 -9.03 -1.94
C ALA A 141 -17.93 -8.09 -2.77
N LYS A 142 -17.75 -6.77 -2.60
CA LYS A 142 -18.53 -5.75 -3.31
C LYS A 142 -18.28 -5.75 -4.82
N PHE A 143 -17.03 -5.91 -5.24
CA PHE A 143 -16.65 -5.80 -6.65
C PHE A 143 -16.43 -7.15 -7.32
N ASN A 144 -16.71 -8.26 -6.62
CA ASN A 144 -16.56 -9.63 -7.15
C ASN A 144 -15.19 -9.87 -7.80
N THR A 145 -14.13 -9.44 -7.13
CA THR A 145 -12.73 -9.57 -7.59
C THR A 145 -12.30 -11.04 -7.55
N LYS A 146 -12.89 -11.86 -8.41
CA LYS A 146 -12.54 -13.28 -8.55
C LYS A 146 -11.09 -13.39 -9.00
N GLY A 147 -10.31 -14.22 -8.30
CA GLY A 147 -8.93 -14.51 -8.65
C GLY A 147 -7.88 -13.52 -8.10
N GLN A 148 -8.26 -12.52 -7.30
CA GLN A 148 -7.28 -11.72 -6.57
C GLN A 148 -6.68 -12.55 -5.42
N ILE A 149 -5.36 -12.60 -5.33
CA ILE A 149 -4.64 -13.32 -4.27
C ILE A 149 -4.25 -12.34 -3.16
N ILE A 150 -4.56 -12.68 -1.92
CA ILE A 150 -4.17 -11.91 -0.74
C ILE A 150 -3.12 -12.72 0.01
N LEU A 151 -1.92 -12.15 0.19
CA LEU A 151 -0.82 -12.72 0.93
C LEU A 151 -0.60 -11.91 2.21
N VAL A 152 -0.60 -12.58 3.36
CA VAL A 152 -0.09 -12.01 4.61
C VAL A 152 1.36 -12.40 4.72
N ALA A 153 2.25 -11.43 4.80
CA ALA A 153 3.69 -11.64 4.89
C ALA A 153 4.19 -11.36 6.30
N PRO A 154 4.37 -12.41 7.14
CA PRO A 154 5.01 -12.23 8.44
C PRO A 154 6.39 -11.62 8.25
N SER A 155 6.65 -10.46 8.84
CA SER A 155 7.86 -9.69 8.65
C SER A 155 8.51 -9.32 9.98
N ARG A 156 9.82 -9.19 9.98
CA ARG A 156 10.63 -8.89 11.18
C ARG A 156 10.47 -9.98 12.26
N ILE A 157 10.44 -11.24 11.83
CA ILE A 157 10.28 -12.39 12.71
C ILE A 157 11.64 -12.77 13.28
N GLU A 158 11.76 -12.82 14.59
CA GLU A 158 12.98 -13.30 15.24
C GLU A 158 13.17 -14.80 14.99
N LEU A 159 14.40 -15.22 14.81
CA LEU A 159 14.74 -16.65 14.63
C LEU A 159 14.20 -17.48 15.81
N GLY A 160 13.53 -18.58 15.50
CA GLY A 160 12.92 -19.47 16.49
C GLY A 160 11.52 -19.06 16.94
N GLN A 161 11.00 -17.93 16.49
CA GLN A 161 9.61 -17.48 16.78
C GLN A 161 8.60 -17.92 15.72
N GLU A 162 9.02 -18.61 14.67
CA GLU A 162 8.16 -19.03 13.56
C GLU A 162 7.00 -19.93 14.03
N SER A 163 7.23 -20.78 15.05
CA SER A 163 6.20 -21.64 15.65
C SER A 163 5.17 -20.87 16.47
N GLN A 164 5.52 -19.68 16.94
CA GLN A 164 4.65 -18.79 17.73
C GLN A 164 3.80 -17.89 16.85
N MET A 165 3.77 -18.13 15.54
CA MET A 165 3.01 -17.29 14.62
C MET A 165 1.54 -17.19 15.06
N GLY A 166 1.19 -16.07 15.68
CA GLY A 166 -0.14 -15.76 16.17
C GLY A 166 -1.20 -15.67 15.09
N PHE A 167 -0.81 -15.91 13.83
CA PHE A 167 -1.73 -16.00 12.69
C PHE A 167 -2.47 -17.34 12.61
N LYS A 168 -2.00 -18.41 13.30
CA LYS A 168 -2.68 -19.71 13.27
C LYS A 168 -4.03 -19.60 13.98
N GLY A 169 -5.10 -19.86 13.24
CA GLY A 169 -6.46 -19.87 13.79
C GLY A 169 -7.24 -18.55 13.65
N LEU A 170 -6.65 -17.47 13.13
CA LEU A 170 -7.38 -16.23 12.89
C LEU A 170 -8.36 -16.40 11.74
N SER A 171 -9.61 -16.05 12.00
CA SER A 171 -10.73 -16.29 11.05
C SER A 171 -10.58 -15.53 9.72
N PHE A 172 -9.93 -14.37 9.74
CA PHE A 172 -9.71 -13.56 8.54
C PHE A 172 -8.76 -14.21 7.54
N LEU A 173 -7.89 -15.14 7.98
CA LEU A 173 -6.96 -15.84 7.11
C LEU A 173 -7.61 -16.89 6.21
N LYS A 174 -8.88 -17.24 6.41
CA LYS A 174 -9.57 -18.23 5.57
C LYS A 174 -9.56 -17.91 4.07
N LYS A 175 -9.33 -16.65 3.70
CA LYS A 175 -9.26 -16.15 2.32
C LYS A 175 -7.89 -15.58 1.95
N CYS A 176 -6.88 -15.80 2.79
CA CYS A 176 -5.53 -15.31 2.60
C CYS A 176 -4.54 -16.47 2.60
N PHE A 177 -3.43 -16.31 1.93
CA PHE A 177 -2.27 -17.19 2.08
C PHE A 177 -1.27 -16.53 3.01
N ILE A 178 -0.62 -17.33 3.86
CA ILE A 178 0.50 -16.86 4.68
C ILE A 178 1.77 -17.24 3.93
N THR A 179 2.65 -16.27 3.72
CA THR A 179 3.97 -16.52 3.11
C THR A 179 4.93 -17.12 4.12
N PRO A 180 6.06 -17.74 3.67
CA PRO A 180 7.21 -17.91 4.54
C PRO A 180 7.55 -16.61 5.25
N PRO A 181 7.96 -16.64 6.53
CA PRO A 181 8.27 -15.45 7.30
C PRO A 181 9.54 -14.78 6.77
N ILE A 182 9.56 -13.44 6.78
CA ILE A 182 10.75 -12.66 6.53
C ILE A 182 11.37 -12.34 7.89
N HIS A 183 12.58 -12.85 8.10
CA HIS A 183 13.27 -12.71 9.37
C HIS A 183 13.69 -11.25 9.65
N HIS A 184 13.81 -10.95 10.92
CA HIS A 184 14.41 -9.70 11.35
C HIS A 184 15.90 -9.71 10.99
N ILE A 185 16.34 -8.65 10.34
CA ILE A 185 17.74 -8.43 10.00
C ILE A 185 18.27 -7.37 10.94
N PRO A 186 19.13 -7.73 11.91
CA PRO A 186 19.79 -6.74 12.75
C PRO A 186 20.57 -5.74 11.89
N ASP A 187 20.58 -4.48 12.30
CA ASP A 187 21.30 -3.43 11.57
C ASP A 187 21.00 -3.38 10.05
N ILE A 188 19.73 -3.58 9.68
CA ILE A 188 19.28 -3.67 8.28
C ILE A 188 19.89 -2.60 7.38
N ASN A 189 20.16 -1.42 7.92
CA ASN A 189 20.77 -0.31 7.17
C ASN A 189 22.17 -0.65 6.64
N LYS A 190 22.88 -1.59 7.26
CA LYS A 190 24.18 -2.07 6.77
C LYS A 190 24.06 -3.01 5.56
N HIS A 191 22.88 -3.54 5.32
CA HIS A 191 22.59 -4.45 4.20
C HIS A 191 21.89 -3.73 3.05
N LEU A 192 21.11 -2.68 3.35
CA LEU A 192 20.43 -1.88 2.31
C LEU A 192 21.45 -1.19 1.41
N HIS A 193 21.17 -1.14 0.12
CA HIS A 193 21.97 -0.53 -0.92
C HIS A 193 23.28 -1.25 -1.29
N ILE A 194 23.65 -2.32 -0.59
CA ILE A 194 24.83 -3.13 -0.92
C ILE A 194 24.44 -4.22 -1.93
N SER A 195 23.43 -5.00 -1.59
CA SER A 195 22.86 -6.05 -2.44
C SER A 195 21.40 -6.26 -2.09
N TYR A 196 20.64 -6.90 -2.97
CA TYR A 196 19.32 -7.41 -2.59
C TYR A 196 19.47 -8.56 -1.61
N PHE A 197 18.48 -8.77 -0.73
CA PHE A 197 18.56 -9.76 0.33
C PHE A 197 18.84 -11.17 -0.18
N PHE A 198 18.24 -11.58 -1.30
CA PHE A 198 18.51 -12.90 -1.90
C PHE A 198 19.93 -13.05 -2.44
N GLN A 199 20.67 -11.96 -2.58
CA GLN A 199 22.09 -11.93 -2.99
C GLN A 199 23.03 -11.62 -1.83
N SER A 200 22.52 -11.60 -0.59
CA SER A 200 23.32 -11.32 0.59
C SER A 200 24.44 -12.35 0.75
N GLN A 201 25.61 -11.89 1.20
CA GLN A 201 26.69 -12.79 1.61
C GLN A 201 26.31 -13.62 2.84
N ASP A 202 25.41 -13.11 3.68
CA ASP A 202 24.79 -13.86 4.75
C ASP A 202 23.78 -14.87 4.15
N ARG A 203 24.15 -16.15 4.23
CA ARG A 203 23.34 -17.25 3.67
C ARG A 203 21.96 -17.36 4.31
N MET A 204 21.81 -17.00 5.58
CA MET A 204 20.51 -17.05 6.25
C MET A 204 19.57 -15.99 5.69
N ILE A 205 20.06 -14.76 5.51
CA ILE A 205 19.29 -13.68 4.87
C ILE A 205 18.91 -14.08 3.45
N ALA A 206 19.90 -14.57 2.68
CA ALA A 206 19.68 -14.94 1.28
C ALA A 206 18.66 -16.08 1.13
N SER A 207 18.82 -17.16 1.88
CA SER A 207 17.91 -18.32 1.85
C SER A 207 16.51 -17.94 2.27
N ASN A 208 16.35 -17.20 3.38
CA ASN A 208 15.07 -16.77 3.89
C ASN A 208 14.31 -15.91 2.88
N PHE A 209 14.98 -14.95 2.27
CA PHE A 209 14.31 -14.11 1.26
C PHE A 209 14.02 -14.88 -0.03
N CYS A 210 14.85 -15.85 -0.41
CA CYS A 210 14.55 -16.76 -1.53
C CYS A 210 13.28 -17.58 -1.29
N GLU A 211 13.06 -18.10 -0.08
CA GLU A 211 11.84 -18.83 0.26
C GLU A 211 10.60 -17.98 0.09
N PHE A 212 10.62 -16.76 0.64
CA PHE A 212 9.56 -15.78 0.46
C PHE A 212 9.33 -15.44 -1.03
N GLY A 213 10.40 -15.11 -1.75
CA GLY A 213 10.33 -14.75 -3.17
C GLY A 213 9.82 -15.88 -4.06
N ASN A 214 10.23 -17.14 -3.77
CA ASN A 214 9.73 -18.34 -4.44
C ASN A 214 8.22 -18.49 -4.25
N PHE A 215 7.75 -18.39 -3.02
CA PHE A 215 6.33 -18.51 -2.71
C PHE A 215 5.51 -17.48 -3.45
N VAL A 216 5.93 -16.19 -3.40
CA VAL A 216 5.26 -15.11 -4.13
C VAL A 216 5.23 -15.37 -5.62
N TYR A 217 6.36 -15.78 -6.21
CA TYR A 217 6.46 -16.05 -7.64
C TYR A 217 5.59 -17.23 -8.07
N ASP A 218 5.52 -18.30 -7.28
CA ASP A 218 4.67 -19.45 -7.57
C ASP A 218 3.18 -19.07 -7.57
N LYS A 219 2.74 -18.28 -6.59
CA LYS A 219 1.39 -17.74 -6.57
C LYS A 219 1.12 -16.78 -7.74
N LEU A 220 2.13 -16.03 -8.15
CA LEU A 220 2.02 -15.13 -9.28
C LEU A 220 1.85 -15.88 -10.60
N LYS A 221 2.55 -17.03 -10.79
CA LYS A 221 2.37 -17.90 -11.96
C LYS A 221 0.94 -18.41 -12.07
N GLU A 222 0.29 -18.77 -10.96
CA GLU A 222 -1.12 -19.17 -10.94
C GLU A 222 -2.01 -18.06 -11.50
N VAL A 223 -1.74 -16.80 -11.12
CA VAL A 223 -2.46 -15.62 -11.63
C VAL A 223 -2.20 -15.41 -13.10
N MET A 224 -0.94 -15.48 -13.54
CA MET A 224 -0.55 -15.22 -14.93
C MET A 224 -1.03 -16.31 -15.88
N ALA A 225 -1.24 -17.54 -15.41
CA ALA A 225 -1.78 -18.66 -16.17
C ALA A 225 -3.33 -18.63 -16.27
N SER A 226 -4.00 -17.94 -15.34
CA SER A 226 -5.45 -17.85 -15.33
C SER A 226 -5.94 -16.99 -16.49
N PRO A 227 -6.99 -17.41 -17.24
CA PRO A 227 -7.60 -16.54 -18.24
C PRO A 227 -8.04 -15.24 -17.57
N VAL A 228 -7.91 -14.13 -18.30
CA VAL A 228 -8.38 -12.83 -17.84
C VAL A 228 -9.87 -12.98 -17.53
N SER A 229 -10.22 -13.17 -16.25
CA SER A 229 -11.62 -13.06 -15.85
C SER A 229 -11.98 -11.63 -16.24
N THR A 230 -13.08 -11.47 -16.95
CA THR A 230 -13.63 -10.20 -17.37
C THR A 230 -13.83 -9.33 -16.12
N ARG A 231 -12.76 -8.65 -15.70
CA ARG A 231 -12.90 -7.51 -14.82
C ARG A 231 -13.75 -6.54 -15.61
N VAL A 232 -14.91 -6.21 -15.08
CA VAL A 232 -15.73 -5.15 -15.65
C VAL A 232 -14.85 -3.91 -15.66
N HIS A 233 -14.19 -3.64 -16.79
CA HIS A 233 -13.60 -2.36 -17.04
C HIS A 233 -14.79 -1.40 -17.04
N LEU A 234 -14.91 -0.62 -15.97
CA LEU A 234 -15.70 0.59 -16.05
C LEU A 234 -15.21 1.33 -17.29
N PRO A 235 -16.11 1.83 -18.15
CA PRO A 235 -15.75 2.47 -19.40
C PRO A 235 -14.66 3.51 -19.11
N GLU A 236 -13.65 3.57 -19.96
CA GLU A 236 -12.63 4.60 -19.89
C GLU A 236 -13.32 5.95 -19.85
N PHE A 237 -13.35 6.58 -18.68
CA PHE A 237 -13.69 7.99 -18.59
C PHE A 237 -12.58 8.74 -19.31
N SER A 238 -12.82 9.05 -20.58
CA SER A 238 -11.95 9.89 -21.36
C SER A 238 -11.82 11.23 -20.62
N ILE A 239 -10.58 11.66 -20.37
CA ILE A 239 -10.27 12.97 -19.76
C ILE A 239 -10.98 14.11 -20.52
N ARG A 240 -11.27 13.94 -21.83
CA ARG A 240 -12.08 14.87 -22.63
C ARG A 240 -13.50 15.11 -22.09
N ASN A 241 -14.09 14.14 -21.38
CA ASN A 241 -15.44 14.31 -20.81
C ASN A 241 -15.40 15.12 -19.49
N ILE A 242 -14.27 15.15 -18.78
CA ILE A 242 -14.12 15.95 -17.56
C ILE A 242 -13.96 17.44 -17.91
N GLU A 243 -13.21 17.77 -18.97
CA GLU A 243 -13.06 19.16 -19.41
C GLU A 243 -14.38 19.81 -19.84
N ASN A 244 -15.29 19.04 -20.43
CA ASN A 244 -16.59 19.53 -20.84
C ASN A 244 -17.57 19.72 -19.67
N HIS A 245 -17.40 19.01 -18.55
CA HIS A 245 -18.22 19.18 -17.35
C HIS A 245 -17.71 20.30 -16.44
N VAL A 246 -16.43 20.64 -16.49
CA VAL A 246 -15.83 21.74 -15.72
C VAL A 246 -16.05 23.10 -16.43
N ARG A 247 -16.33 23.10 -17.73
CA ARG A 247 -16.59 24.30 -18.53
C ARG A 247 -18.07 24.66 -18.66
N ALA A 248 -18.99 23.96 -18.03
CA ALA A 248 -20.36 24.43 -17.93
C ALA A 248 -20.37 25.77 -17.13
N PRO A 249 -20.83 26.89 -17.69
CA PRO A 249 -20.77 28.16 -16.99
C PRO A 249 -21.66 28.07 -15.75
N ILE A 250 -21.09 28.40 -14.60
CA ILE A 250 -21.81 28.64 -13.33
C ILE A 250 -22.61 29.95 -13.52
N GLN A 251 -23.63 29.93 -14.33
CA GLN A 251 -24.45 31.11 -14.58
C GLN A 251 -25.86 31.01 -14.05
N ASN A 252 -26.20 30.12 -13.14
CA ASN A 252 -27.54 30.13 -12.53
C ASN A 252 -27.55 29.56 -11.08
N LEU A 253 -26.63 29.97 -10.24
CA LEU A 253 -26.81 29.86 -8.81
C LEU A 253 -27.31 31.20 -8.27
N ARG A 254 -28.60 31.24 -7.91
CA ARG A 254 -29.29 32.40 -7.36
C ARG A 254 -28.57 32.93 -6.10
N PRO A 255 -28.45 34.29 -5.93
CA PRO A 255 -27.69 34.91 -4.83
C PRO A 255 -28.27 34.72 -3.42
N ASN A 256 -29.34 33.98 -3.24
CA ASN A 256 -30.09 33.93 -1.97
C ASN A 256 -29.61 32.92 -0.95
N LEU A 257 -28.74 31.98 -1.31
CA LEU A 257 -28.24 30.99 -0.34
C LEU A 257 -27.04 31.49 0.49
N TYR A 258 -26.36 32.55 0.05
CA TYR A 258 -25.19 33.10 0.76
C TYR A 258 -25.56 34.07 1.91
N ARG A 259 -26.81 34.55 1.99
CA ARG A 259 -27.24 35.45 3.08
C ARG A 259 -27.76 34.71 4.32
N GLU A 260 -28.22 33.48 4.19
CA GLU A 260 -28.71 32.72 5.33
C GLU A 260 -27.63 32.02 6.16
N THR A 261 -26.47 31.71 5.56
CA THR A 261 -25.36 31.14 6.29
C THR A 261 -24.57 32.14 7.12
N GLN A 262 -24.41 33.37 6.68
CA GLN A 262 -23.71 34.40 7.47
C GLN A 262 -24.52 34.87 8.70
N ASN A 263 -25.84 34.86 8.66
CA ASN A 263 -26.67 35.21 9.83
C ASN A 263 -26.78 34.12 10.90
N LYS A 264 -26.42 32.88 10.57
CA LYS A 264 -26.37 31.79 11.58
C LYS A 264 -25.01 31.66 12.27
N GLU A 265 -23.94 32.16 11.66
CA GLU A 265 -22.62 32.18 12.30
C GLU A 265 -22.41 33.35 13.26
N ALA A 266 -23.07 34.50 13.00
CA ALA A 266 -22.97 35.68 13.85
C ALA A 266 -23.69 35.53 15.21
N GLN A 267 -24.56 34.55 15.39
CA GLN A 267 -25.30 34.35 16.66
C GLN A 267 -24.71 33.28 17.58
N LYS A 268 -23.59 32.61 17.25
CA LYS A 268 -22.97 31.56 18.04
C LYS A 268 -21.60 31.88 18.63
N GLN A 269 -21.12 33.10 18.56
CA GLN A 269 -19.90 33.47 19.29
C GLN A 269 -20.25 34.07 20.65
N LYS A 270 -20.47 33.24 21.67
CA LYS A 270 -20.24 33.61 23.06
C LYS A 270 -18.72 33.65 23.30
N PRO A 271 -18.22 34.60 24.08
CA PRO A 271 -16.79 34.69 24.36
C PRO A 271 -16.34 33.44 25.12
N VAL A 272 -15.37 32.74 24.55
CA VAL A 272 -14.66 31.65 25.23
C VAL A 272 -13.72 32.31 26.22
N GLU A 273 -13.95 32.12 27.52
CA GLU A 273 -12.99 32.43 28.58
C GLU A 273 -11.68 31.70 28.26
N LYS A 274 -10.58 32.46 28.31
CA LYS A 274 -9.22 31.91 28.15
C LYS A 274 -8.89 31.07 29.37
N GLU A 275 -9.11 29.77 29.31
CA GLU A 275 -8.51 28.83 30.28
C GLU A 275 -6.99 28.87 30.14
N SER A 276 -6.33 29.06 31.28
CA SER A 276 -4.89 29.19 31.35
C SER A 276 -4.25 27.80 31.10
N PHE A 277 -3.16 27.79 30.34
CA PHE A 277 -2.34 26.59 30.07
C PHE A 277 -1.91 25.81 31.34
N LEU A 278 -2.03 26.42 32.52
CA LEU A 278 -1.70 25.85 33.83
C LEU A 278 -2.71 24.81 34.34
N ASP A 279 -3.93 24.78 33.76
CA ASP A 279 -4.97 23.85 34.21
C ASP A 279 -4.77 22.42 33.68
N PHE A 280 -3.88 22.22 32.72
CA PHE A 280 -3.52 20.92 32.15
C PHE A 280 -2.31 20.23 32.84
N ILE A 281 -1.71 20.85 33.86
CA ILE A 281 -0.57 20.25 34.57
C ILE A 281 -1.10 19.45 35.77
N PRO A 282 -0.81 18.12 35.85
CA PRO A 282 -1.18 17.30 37.00
C PRO A 282 -0.68 17.89 38.33
N ALA A 283 -1.51 17.83 39.37
CA ALA A 283 -1.31 18.49 40.66
C ALA A 283 0.05 18.16 41.36
N PHE A 284 0.67 17.02 41.06
CA PHE A 284 1.97 16.62 41.63
C PHE A 284 3.18 17.35 41.01
N LEU A 285 2.99 18.03 39.87
CA LEU A 285 4.05 18.82 39.23
C LEU A 285 3.99 20.33 39.54
N ARG A 286 3.04 20.77 40.36
CA ARG A 286 2.86 22.19 40.71
C ARG A 286 3.66 22.64 41.91
N ARG A 287 4.55 21.78 42.45
CA ARG A 287 5.42 22.16 43.58
C ARG A 287 6.87 22.36 43.11
N LYS A 288 7.28 23.55 43.00
CA LYS A 288 8.36 24.45 43.34
C LYS A 288 8.67 25.43 42.21
#